data_38a6694bb7cb810d423bd10d30bec9c7
#
_entry.id   38a6694bb7cb810d423bd10d30bec9c7
#
_cell.length_a   1.000
_cell.length_b   1.000
_cell.length_c   1.000
_cell.angle_alpha   90.00
_cell.angle_beta   90.00
_cell.angle_gamma   90.00
#
_symmetry.space_group_name_H-M   'P 1'
#
loop_
_entity.id
_entity.type
_entity.pdbx_description
1 polymer ?
#
loop_
_entity_poly.entity_id
_entity_poly.type
_entity_poly.pdbx_seq_one_letter_code
_entity_poly.pdbx_strand_id
1 'polypeptide(L)'
;MKKIMFWITLIVGITVVFGSCSSSEDTTTTSSTSLPGYAATTLSGKIGTDWTFKTGRMVVPSSSSGSYSYDMTNDNLSNACSSSYTGTSSNPSVYFSRDAAPEAGEHELSFTSGNVKTVAFYDGTTIYIIAKGKITIDTVTTTAVTGKMYAISGSDTDHEINGTFTLSRCCIDNSTYSLCSE
;
A
#
# COMPACT_ATOMS: atom_id res chain seq x y z
N MET A 1 -0.49 -65.30 39.19
CA MET A 1 0.70 -64.83 38.49
C MET A 1 0.47 -64.69 36.95
N LYS A 2 -0.39 -65.47 36.33
CA LYS A 2 -0.63 -65.39 34.84
C LYS A 2 -1.36 -64.11 34.37
N LYS A 3 -2.16 -63.48 35.22
CA LYS A 3 -2.94 -62.27 34.81
C LYS A 3 -2.10 -60.97 34.83
N ILE A 4 -1.06 -60.90 35.65
CA ILE A 4 -0.18 -59.73 35.74
C ILE A 4 0.76 -59.66 34.53
N MET A 5 1.22 -60.80 34.05
CA MET A 5 2.09 -60.86 32.87
C MET A 5 1.37 -60.45 31.58
N PHE A 6 0.06 -60.71 31.45
CA PHE A 6 -0.72 -60.32 30.31
C PHE A 6 -0.88 -58.78 30.18
N TRP A 7 -1.05 -58.12 31.31
CA TRP A 7 -1.12 -56.66 31.34
C TRP A 7 0.19 -55.96 31.05
N ILE A 8 1.32 -56.54 31.49
CA ILE A 8 2.64 -55.99 31.22
C ILE A 8 2.98 -56.09 29.73
N THR A 9 2.63 -57.19 29.08
CA THR A 9 2.84 -57.36 27.64
C THR A 9 1.93 -56.43 26.82
N LEU A 10 0.73 -56.14 27.29
CA LEU A 10 -0.16 -55.22 26.64
C LEU A 10 0.34 -53.77 26.71
N ILE A 11 0.89 -53.36 27.88
CA ILE A 11 1.44 -52.01 28.07
C ILE A 11 2.69 -51.82 27.20
N VAL A 12 3.58 -52.80 27.13
CA VAL A 12 4.79 -52.71 26.29
C VAL A 12 4.43 -52.71 24.79
N GLY A 13 3.36 -53.41 24.37
CA GLY A 13 2.91 -53.43 22.98
C GLY A 13 2.30 -52.08 22.53
N ILE A 14 1.68 -51.33 23.47
CA ILE A 14 1.07 -50.03 23.15
C ILE A 14 2.13 -48.95 23.00
N THR A 15 3.23 -49.02 23.78
CA THR A 15 4.29 -48.00 23.70
C THR A 15 5.11 -48.08 22.39
N VAL A 16 5.13 -49.20 21.72
CA VAL A 16 5.85 -49.33 20.44
C VAL A 16 5.02 -48.83 19.25
N VAL A 17 3.67 -48.76 19.38
CA VAL A 17 2.80 -48.27 18.30
C VAL A 17 2.70 -46.73 18.29
N PHE A 18 2.98 -46.05 19.40
CA PHE A 18 2.98 -44.60 19.47
C PHE A 18 4.32 -43.96 19.06
N GLY A 19 5.34 -44.70 18.78
CA GLY A 19 6.64 -44.22 18.32
C GLY A 19 6.77 -43.97 16.82
N SER A 20 5.71 -44.17 16.02
CA SER A 20 5.73 -44.02 14.56
C SER A 20 4.66 -43.09 14.01
N CYS A 21 4.13 -42.19 14.85
CA CYS A 21 3.56 -40.95 14.32
C CYS A 21 4.74 -39.99 14.14
N SER A 22 5.37 -40.04 12.96
CA SER A 22 5.96 -38.81 12.44
C SER A 22 4.83 -37.79 12.48
N SER A 23 4.89 -36.86 13.38
CA SER A 23 4.19 -35.61 13.26
C SER A 23 4.64 -35.03 11.93
N SER A 24 3.85 -35.26 10.86
CA SER A 24 3.68 -34.22 9.90
C SER A 24 3.25 -33.04 10.75
N GLU A 25 4.19 -32.20 11.13
CA GLU A 25 3.90 -30.81 11.37
C GLU A 25 3.23 -30.36 10.07
N ASP A 26 1.90 -30.40 10.09
CA ASP A 26 1.10 -29.57 9.25
C ASP A 26 1.49 -28.16 9.69
N THR A 27 2.66 -27.76 9.20
CA THR A 27 3.06 -26.36 9.17
C THR A 27 2.02 -25.76 8.27
N THR A 28 0.88 -25.41 8.86
CA THR A 28 0.03 -24.37 8.30
C THR A 28 0.95 -23.17 8.25
N THR A 29 1.72 -23.12 7.17
CA THR A 29 2.41 -21.92 6.74
C THR A 29 1.27 -20.96 6.44
N THR A 30 0.81 -20.27 7.48
CA THR A 30 0.16 -18.99 7.30
C THR A 30 1.25 -18.18 6.61
N SER A 31 1.26 -18.22 5.27
CA SER A 31 2.01 -17.27 4.47
C SER A 31 1.45 -15.91 4.83
N SER A 32 1.95 -15.32 5.89
CA SER A 32 1.97 -13.89 6.04
C SER A 32 2.83 -13.42 4.86
N THR A 33 2.18 -13.18 3.73
CA THR A 33 2.82 -12.58 2.57
C THR A 33 3.17 -11.17 3.03
N SER A 34 4.33 -11.04 3.67
CA SER A 34 4.87 -9.73 4.03
C SER A 34 4.99 -8.95 2.72
N LEU A 35 4.46 -7.73 2.70
CA LEU A 35 4.60 -6.86 1.54
C LEU A 35 6.09 -6.71 1.21
N PRO A 36 6.47 -6.63 -0.07
CA PRO A 36 7.85 -6.46 -0.48
C PRO A 36 8.44 -5.19 0.12
N GLY A 37 9.76 -5.14 0.22
CA GLY A 37 10.48 -3.91 0.57
C GLY A 37 10.30 -2.85 -0.50
N TYR A 38 10.52 -1.59 -0.14
CA TYR A 38 10.48 -0.48 -1.10
C TYR A 38 11.68 -0.53 -2.04
N ALA A 39 11.44 -0.27 -3.32
CA ALA A 39 12.50 -0.02 -4.29
C ALA A 39 13.16 1.34 -4.00
N ALA A 40 14.48 1.45 -4.20
CA ALA A 40 15.22 2.70 -4.05
C ALA A 40 15.13 3.62 -5.28
N THR A 41 14.47 3.19 -6.33
CA THR A 41 14.25 3.94 -7.57
C THR A 41 13.01 4.82 -7.49
N THR A 42 12.86 5.74 -8.45
CA THR A 42 11.60 6.49 -8.64
C THR A 42 10.42 5.53 -8.73
N LEU A 43 9.31 5.90 -8.10
CA LEU A 43 8.07 5.12 -8.10
C LEU A 43 7.66 4.74 -9.52
N SER A 44 7.61 3.44 -9.78
CA SER A 44 7.36 2.90 -11.12
C SER A 44 6.77 1.49 -11.03
N GLY A 45 6.30 0.97 -12.15
CA GLY A 45 5.72 -0.36 -12.28
C GLY A 45 4.74 -0.41 -13.44
N LYS A 46 3.57 -1.00 -13.20
CA LYS A 46 2.50 -1.09 -14.20
C LYS A 46 1.20 -0.48 -13.67
N ILE A 47 0.50 0.24 -14.53
CA ILE A 47 -0.91 0.63 -14.36
C ILE A 47 -1.57 0.38 -15.72
N GLY A 48 -1.94 -0.89 -15.97
CA GLY A 48 -2.33 -1.40 -17.29
C GLY A 48 -1.13 -1.54 -18.24
N THR A 49 -0.28 -0.54 -18.32
CA THR A 49 0.96 -0.49 -19.10
C THR A 49 2.11 -0.06 -18.19
N ASP A 50 3.33 -0.01 -18.73
CA ASP A 50 4.49 0.54 -18.00
C ASP A 50 4.22 1.98 -17.57
N TRP A 51 4.42 2.23 -16.29
CA TRP A 51 4.15 3.51 -15.64
C TRP A 51 5.34 3.97 -14.81
N THR A 52 5.68 5.24 -14.89
CA THR A 52 6.72 5.86 -14.06
C THR A 52 6.24 7.21 -13.59
N PHE A 53 6.27 7.43 -12.30
CA PHE A 53 5.92 8.70 -11.65
C PHE A 53 6.76 9.86 -12.20
N LYS A 54 6.12 10.96 -12.53
CA LYS A 54 6.76 12.20 -12.97
C LYS A 54 6.31 13.42 -12.18
N THR A 55 5.01 13.56 -11.95
CA THR A 55 4.45 14.69 -11.23
C THR A 55 3.40 14.23 -10.25
N GLY A 56 3.36 14.83 -9.08
CA GLY A 56 2.31 14.57 -8.10
C GLY A 56 2.15 15.69 -7.10
N ARG A 57 1.01 15.66 -6.45
CA ARG A 57 0.66 16.63 -5.40
C ARG A 57 -0.01 15.97 -4.21
N MET A 58 0.15 16.58 -3.07
CA MET A 58 -0.69 16.38 -1.90
C MET A 58 -1.45 17.69 -1.63
N VAL A 59 -2.77 17.61 -1.62
CA VAL A 59 -3.63 18.78 -1.43
C VAL A 59 -4.07 18.84 0.02
N VAL A 60 -3.79 19.98 0.65
CA VAL A 60 -4.27 20.32 2.00
C VAL A 60 -5.72 20.78 1.88
N PRO A 61 -6.67 20.20 2.62
CA PRO A 61 -8.05 20.62 2.57
C PRO A 61 -8.22 22.05 3.09
N SER A 62 -9.19 22.77 2.53
CA SER A 62 -9.53 24.13 2.98
C SER A 62 -10.27 24.18 4.31
N SER A 63 -10.72 23.06 4.83
CA SER A 63 -11.42 22.94 6.12
C SER A 63 -10.83 21.82 6.97
N SER A 64 -10.93 21.98 8.29
CA SER A 64 -10.42 20.96 9.25
C SER A 64 -11.12 19.61 9.19
N SER A 65 -12.28 19.53 8.54
CA SER A 65 -13.03 18.28 8.31
C SER A 65 -12.77 17.68 6.92
N GLY A 66 -11.95 18.31 6.10
CA GLY A 66 -11.61 17.82 4.76
C GLY A 66 -10.54 16.73 4.80
N SER A 67 -10.47 15.98 3.72
CA SER A 67 -9.44 14.94 3.54
C SER A 67 -8.26 15.48 2.74
N TYR A 68 -7.05 15.07 3.11
CA TYR A 68 -5.83 15.29 2.33
C TYR A 68 -5.85 14.35 1.12
N SER A 69 -5.80 14.89 -0.09
CA SER A 69 -5.75 14.08 -1.31
C SER A 69 -4.35 13.99 -1.87
N TYR A 70 -4.02 12.83 -2.41
CA TYR A 70 -2.72 12.50 -2.98
C TYR A 70 -2.95 12.04 -4.41
N ASP A 71 -2.37 12.77 -5.36
CA ASP A 71 -2.48 12.48 -6.79
C ASP A 71 -1.09 12.32 -7.38
N MET A 72 -0.85 11.22 -8.10
CA MET A 72 0.42 10.87 -8.74
C MET A 72 0.18 10.49 -10.18
N THR A 73 0.92 11.08 -11.12
CA THR A 73 0.77 10.84 -12.54
C THR A 73 2.12 10.64 -13.25
N ASN A 74 2.10 10.00 -14.39
CA ASN A 74 3.22 9.91 -15.32
C ASN A 74 3.30 11.11 -16.29
N ASP A 75 2.44 12.11 -16.13
CA ASP A 75 2.51 13.36 -16.89
C ASP A 75 3.62 14.26 -16.33
N ASN A 76 4.35 14.91 -17.25
CA ASN A 76 5.35 15.90 -16.87
C ASN A 76 4.70 17.30 -16.84
N LEU A 77 4.01 17.60 -15.74
CA LEU A 77 3.34 18.87 -15.54
C LEU A 77 4.30 19.91 -14.95
N SER A 78 4.30 21.10 -15.50
CA SER A 78 5.18 22.20 -15.04
C SER A 78 4.80 22.76 -13.66
N ASN A 79 3.55 22.58 -13.25
CA ASN A 79 3.02 23.04 -11.96
C ASN A 79 2.00 22.06 -11.40
N ALA A 80 2.40 21.29 -10.39
CA ALA A 80 1.50 20.34 -9.73
C ALA A 80 0.40 21.03 -8.91
N CYS A 81 0.62 22.27 -8.43
CA CYS A 81 -0.37 23.05 -7.69
C CYS A 81 -1.14 24.04 -8.59
N SER A 82 -1.51 23.58 -9.76
CA SER A 82 -2.32 24.35 -10.69
C SER A 82 -3.78 23.92 -10.62
N SER A 83 -4.73 24.83 -10.82
CA SER A 83 -6.14 24.49 -10.97
C SER A 83 -6.41 23.65 -12.22
N SER A 84 -5.51 23.73 -13.19
CA SER A 84 -5.50 22.87 -14.39
C SER A 84 -4.71 21.55 -14.20
N TYR A 85 -4.28 21.21 -12.97
CA TYR A 85 -3.85 19.86 -12.68
C TYR A 85 -5.04 18.91 -12.79
N THR A 86 -5.41 18.69 -13.96
CA THR A 86 -6.13 17.48 -14.33
C THR A 86 -5.04 16.59 -14.90
N GLY A 87 -4.58 15.60 -14.18
CA GLY A 87 -4.00 14.46 -14.87
C GLY A 87 -4.96 14.22 -16.03
N THR A 88 -4.48 14.28 -17.27
CA THR A 88 -5.40 14.17 -18.41
C THR A 88 -6.24 12.92 -18.14
N SER A 89 -7.55 13.01 -18.37
CA SER A 89 -8.49 11.92 -18.11
C SER A 89 -8.17 10.62 -18.89
N SER A 90 -7.07 10.60 -19.62
CA SER A 90 -6.51 9.48 -20.37
C SER A 90 -5.18 8.97 -19.83
N ASN A 91 -4.56 9.63 -18.83
CA ASN A 91 -3.25 9.19 -18.35
C ASN A 91 -3.34 8.36 -17.08
N PRO A 92 -2.61 7.23 -17.02
CA PRO A 92 -2.58 6.40 -15.83
C PRO A 92 -2.11 7.16 -14.59
N SER A 93 -2.79 6.96 -13.48
CA SER A 93 -2.53 7.66 -12.24
C SER A 93 -2.82 6.81 -11.00
N VAL A 94 -2.24 7.24 -9.89
CA VAL A 94 -2.53 6.71 -8.54
C VAL A 94 -3.12 7.84 -7.73
N TYR A 95 -4.21 7.57 -7.03
CA TYR A 95 -4.79 8.54 -6.11
C TYR A 95 -5.32 7.88 -4.84
N PHE A 96 -5.25 8.59 -3.75
CA PHE A 96 -5.85 8.21 -2.48
C PHE A 96 -6.09 9.45 -1.61
N SER A 97 -6.84 9.28 -0.53
CA SER A 97 -7.07 10.34 0.45
C SER A 97 -6.90 9.84 1.88
N ARG A 98 -6.59 10.77 2.78
CA ARG A 98 -6.49 10.53 4.24
C ARG A 98 -7.20 11.66 4.97
N ASP A 99 -7.86 11.34 6.09
CA ASP A 99 -8.46 12.36 6.95
C ASP A 99 -7.41 13.03 7.87
N ALA A 100 -6.33 12.30 8.20
CA ALA A 100 -5.24 12.85 9.01
C ALA A 100 -4.23 13.62 8.15
N ALA A 101 -3.66 14.67 8.71
CA ALA A 101 -2.54 15.39 8.12
C ALA A 101 -1.36 14.43 7.82
N PRO A 102 -0.54 14.71 6.80
CA PRO A 102 0.64 13.92 6.54
C PRO A 102 1.62 14.02 7.70
N GLU A 103 2.03 12.87 8.21
CA GLU A 103 3.04 12.73 9.25
C GLU A 103 4.04 11.66 8.85
N ALA A 104 5.29 11.81 9.29
CA ALA A 104 6.34 10.81 9.02
C ALA A 104 5.97 9.47 9.64
N GLY A 105 6.21 8.39 8.90
CA GLY A 105 5.89 7.02 9.32
C GLY A 105 5.33 6.15 8.22
N GLU A 106 5.15 4.87 8.51
CA GLU A 106 4.54 3.90 7.62
C GLU A 106 3.03 3.82 7.85
N HIS A 107 2.27 3.81 6.77
CA HIS A 107 0.81 3.70 6.76
C HIS A 107 0.39 2.61 5.78
N GLU A 108 -0.53 1.78 6.22
CA GLU A 108 -1.13 0.77 5.35
C GLU A 108 -2.05 1.42 4.31
N LEU A 109 -1.94 0.94 3.06
CA LEU A 109 -2.82 1.28 1.96
C LEU A 109 -3.70 0.08 1.67
N SER A 110 -4.94 0.13 2.10
CA SER A 110 -5.93 -0.88 1.75
C SER A 110 -7.33 -0.26 1.77
N PHE A 111 -8.24 -0.82 1.02
CA PHE A 111 -9.64 -0.38 0.99
C PHE A 111 -10.32 -0.51 2.37
N THR A 112 -9.83 -1.41 3.21
CA THR A 112 -10.37 -1.67 4.56
C THR A 112 -9.64 -0.91 5.66
N SER A 113 -8.54 -0.22 5.34
CA SER A 113 -7.81 0.59 6.31
C SER A 113 -8.60 1.83 6.69
N GLY A 114 -8.91 1.98 7.99
CA GLY A 114 -9.69 3.12 8.50
C GLY A 114 -9.04 4.49 8.30
N ASN A 115 -7.74 4.54 7.95
CA ASN A 115 -6.96 5.78 7.83
C ASN A 115 -6.73 6.24 6.39
N VAL A 116 -7.04 5.40 5.41
CA VAL A 116 -6.85 5.72 3.99
C VAL A 116 -8.16 5.48 3.27
N LYS A 117 -8.68 6.52 2.63
CA LYS A 117 -9.90 6.47 1.84
C LYS A 117 -9.53 6.40 0.37
N THR A 118 -10.28 5.59 -0.38
CA THR A 118 -10.26 5.58 -1.85
C THR A 118 -8.84 5.49 -2.42
N VAL A 119 -8.17 4.36 -2.18
CA VAL A 119 -6.89 4.09 -2.83
C VAL A 119 -7.15 3.39 -4.15
N ALA A 120 -6.73 3.97 -5.24
CA ALA A 120 -7.00 3.44 -6.56
C ALA A 120 -5.91 3.75 -7.58
N PHE A 121 -5.79 2.83 -8.54
CA PHE A 121 -5.14 3.06 -9.82
C PHE A 121 -6.20 3.44 -10.85
N TYR A 122 -5.85 4.34 -11.73
CA TYR A 122 -6.62 4.64 -12.94
C TYR A 122 -5.72 4.39 -14.16
N ASP A 123 -6.13 3.51 -15.07
CA ASP A 123 -5.31 3.12 -16.23
C ASP A 123 -5.55 3.98 -17.48
N GLY A 124 -6.37 5.02 -17.36
CA GLY A 124 -6.82 5.88 -18.44
C GLY A 124 -8.25 5.55 -18.89
N THR A 125 -8.83 4.43 -18.43
CA THR A 125 -10.19 3.98 -18.77
C THR A 125 -10.95 3.47 -17.56
N THR A 126 -10.31 2.72 -16.69
CA THR A 126 -10.92 1.99 -15.57
C THR A 126 -10.22 2.31 -14.25
N ILE A 127 -10.99 2.30 -13.18
CA ILE A 127 -10.49 2.45 -11.80
C ILE A 127 -10.34 1.07 -11.18
N TYR A 128 -9.13 0.79 -10.66
CA TYR A 128 -8.80 -0.44 -9.95
C TYR A 128 -8.47 -0.12 -8.49
N ILE A 129 -9.23 -0.70 -7.57
CA ILE A 129 -9.00 -0.49 -6.14
C ILE A 129 -7.73 -1.20 -5.69
N ILE A 130 -6.87 -0.52 -4.95
CA ILE A 130 -5.69 -1.10 -4.35
C ILE A 130 -6.12 -2.07 -3.25
N ALA A 131 -5.77 -3.34 -3.42
CA ALA A 131 -6.12 -4.39 -2.46
C ALA A 131 -5.12 -4.47 -1.31
N LYS A 132 -3.85 -4.22 -1.60
CA LYS A 132 -2.75 -4.26 -0.63
C LYS A 132 -1.71 -3.20 -0.97
N GLY A 133 -1.13 -2.60 0.05
CA GLY A 133 -0.04 -1.67 -0.14
C GLY A 133 0.38 -1.01 1.16
N LYS A 134 1.43 -0.23 1.07
CA LYS A 134 1.94 0.60 2.14
C LYS A 134 2.62 1.85 1.60
N ILE A 135 2.58 2.90 2.37
CA ILE A 135 3.29 4.14 2.10
C ILE A 135 4.09 4.53 3.34
N THR A 136 5.34 4.90 3.15
CA THR A 136 6.13 5.58 4.20
C THR A 136 6.30 7.04 3.80
N ILE A 137 5.88 7.94 4.66
CA ILE A 137 6.19 9.36 4.54
C ILE A 137 7.51 9.59 5.26
N ASP A 138 8.54 9.98 4.51
CA ASP A 138 9.88 10.25 5.05
C ASP A 138 9.97 11.67 5.60
N THR A 139 9.49 12.67 4.86
CA THR A 139 9.51 14.08 5.29
C THR A 139 8.26 14.83 4.83
N VAL A 140 7.86 15.81 5.64
CA VAL A 140 6.83 16.79 5.31
C VAL A 140 7.44 18.17 5.52
N THR A 141 7.50 18.97 4.47
CA THR A 141 7.91 20.38 4.52
C THR A 141 6.74 21.28 4.19
N THR A 142 6.94 22.58 4.21
CA THR A 142 5.91 23.55 3.80
C THR A 142 5.45 23.28 2.35
N THR A 143 6.36 22.94 1.44
CA THR A 143 6.07 22.86 0.00
C THR A 143 6.09 21.45 -0.57
N ALA A 144 6.54 20.43 0.19
CA ALA A 144 6.71 19.09 -0.33
C ALA A 144 6.44 17.98 0.71
N VAL A 145 6.08 16.81 0.20
CA VAL A 145 6.02 15.55 0.93
C VAL A 145 6.86 14.52 0.18
N THR A 146 7.83 13.91 0.87
CA THR A 146 8.64 12.84 0.29
C THR A 146 8.34 11.51 0.95
N GLY A 147 8.52 10.42 0.21
CA GLY A 147 8.28 9.08 0.76
C GLY A 147 8.51 7.97 -0.23
N LYS A 148 8.02 6.79 0.17
CA LYS A 148 8.09 5.54 -0.59
C LYS A 148 6.72 4.89 -0.59
N MET A 149 6.40 4.18 -1.67
CA MET A 149 5.12 3.51 -1.82
C MET A 149 5.30 2.14 -2.46
N TYR A 150 4.55 1.17 -1.98
CA TYR A 150 4.25 -0.08 -2.65
C TYR A 150 2.74 -0.25 -2.68
N ALA A 151 2.19 -0.57 -3.83
CA ALA A 151 0.76 -0.81 -3.98
C ALA A 151 0.48 -1.81 -5.10
N ILE A 152 -0.53 -2.66 -4.87
CA ILE A 152 -1.00 -3.66 -5.85
C ILE A 152 -2.52 -3.76 -5.82
N SER A 153 -3.15 -3.92 -6.98
CA SER A 153 -4.57 -4.16 -7.14
C SER A 153 -4.87 -5.66 -7.20
N GLY A 154 -5.40 -6.20 -6.11
CA GLY A 154 -5.83 -7.61 -6.05
C GLY A 154 -4.70 -8.60 -6.27
N SER A 155 -4.94 -9.57 -7.16
CA SER A 155 -3.94 -10.53 -7.64
C SER A 155 -3.41 -10.19 -9.03
N ASP A 156 -3.76 -9.02 -9.54
CA ASP A 156 -3.47 -8.56 -10.88
C ASP A 156 -2.11 -7.86 -10.91
N THR A 157 -1.11 -8.52 -11.49
CA THR A 157 0.24 -7.98 -11.65
C THR A 157 0.33 -6.84 -12.69
N ASP A 158 -0.76 -6.53 -13.39
CA ASP A 158 -0.82 -5.42 -14.34
C ASP A 158 -1.06 -4.06 -13.65
N HIS A 159 -1.32 -4.09 -12.33
CA HIS A 159 -1.49 -2.89 -11.51
C HIS A 159 -0.68 -3.02 -10.23
N GLU A 160 0.63 -2.80 -10.35
CA GLU A 160 1.59 -2.86 -9.25
C GLU A 160 2.66 -1.78 -9.42
N ILE A 161 2.93 -1.02 -8.35
CA ILE A 161 3.97 0.01 -8.32
C ILE A 161 4.82 -0.10 -7.07
N ASN A 162 6.11 0.28 -7.20
CA ASN A 162 7.05 0.31 -6.09
C ASN A 162 8.12 1.40 -6.31
N GLY A 163 8.47 2.15 -5.27
CA GLY A 163 9.55 3.14 -5.34
C GLY A 163 9.35 4.36 -4.47
N THR A 164 10.15 5.38 -4.76
CA THR A 164 10.19 6.66 -4.05
C THR A 164 9.46 7.76 -4.81
N PHE A 165 8.91 8.73 -4.09
CA PHE A 165 8.20 9.87 -4.67
C PHE A 165 8.53 11.17 -3.93
N THR A 166 8.31 12.29 -4.65
CA THR A 166 8.23 13.62 -4.06
C THR A 166 6.99 14.32 -4.62
N LEU A 167 6.08 14.71 -3.73
CA LEU A 167 4.85 15.42 -4.07
C LEU A 167 4.97 16.89 -3.71
N SER A 168 4.43 17.76 -4.55
CA SER A 168 4.20 19.16 -4.17
C SER A 168 3.08 19.24 -3.14
N ARG A 169 3.30 20.00 -2.07
CA ARG A 169 2.27 20.27 -1.07
C ARG A 169 1.48 21.51 -1.49
N CYS A 170 0.23 21.28 -1.88
CA CYS A 170 -0.65 22.32 -2.42
C CYS A 170 -1.72 22.70 -1.42
N CYS A 171 -1.92 23.98 -1.24
CA CYS A 171 -3.00 24.55 -0.45
C CYS A 171 -4.09 25.11 -1.35
N ILE A 172 -5.33 25.12 -0.86
CA ILE A 172 -6.49 25.68 -1.56
C ILE A 172 -6.85 26.99 -0.88
N ASP A 173 -6.80 28.09 -1.62
CA ASP A 173 -7.34 29.39 -1.22
C ASP A 173 -8.34 29.86 -2.28
N ASN A 174 -9.60 30.10 -1.85
CA ASN A 174 -10.68 30.59 -2.73
C ASN A 174 -10.79 29.81 -4.07
N SER A 175 -10.71 28.47 -4.02
CA SER A 175 -10.70 27.56 -5.17
C SER A 175 -9.44 27.67 -6.06
N THR A 176 -8.41 28.35 -5.63
CA THR A 176 -7.12 28.44 -6.31
C THR A 176 -6.12 27.52 -5.62
N TYR A 177 -5.40 26.72 -6.39
CA TYR A 177 -4.33 25.87 -5.89
C TYR A 177 -3.00 26.59 -6.02
N SER A 178 -2.23 26.61 -4.93
CA SER A 178 -0.88 27.15 -4.89
C SER A 178 0.02 26.27 -4.02
N LEU A 179 1.34 26.39 -4.15
CA LEU A 179 2.24 25.83 -3.14
C LEU A 179 1.89 26.42 -1.78
N CYS A 180 1.82 25.57 -0.74
CA CYS A 180 1.61 26.07 0.60
C CYS A 180 2.74 27.03 0.99
N SER A 181 2.41 28.14 1.61
CA SER A 181 3.31 29.09 2.27
C SER A 181 3.19 28.93 3.78
N GLU A 182 4.22 29.32 4.50
CA GLU A 182 4.15 29.42 5.98
C GLU A 182 3.08 30.38 6.44
#